data_6b91a991e93ab796e55badb7ceddc0f5
#
_entry.id   6b91a991e93ab796e55badb7ceddc0f5
#
_cell.length_a   1.000
_cell.length_b   1.000
_cell.length_c   1.000
_cell.angle_alpha   90.00
_cell.angle_beta   90.00
_cell.angle_gamma   90.00
#
_symmetry.space_group_name_H-M   'P 1'
#
loop_
_entity.id
_entity.type
_entity.pdbx_description
1 polymer ?
#
loop_
_entity_poly.entity_id
_entity_poly.type
_entity_poly.pdbx_seq_one_letter_code
_entity_poly.pdbx_strand_id
1 'polypeptide(L)'
;HEIERIIKMHISPINVSVHTTNPELRVKMMKNKNAGKVLSIIDRFNAAGIKLNCQLVLCPGYNDGAELERSLTDLCALENAECIAAVPVGVTAYREGLEELESFNRETAGAVIDIIDRFGDFSEKKYGDRRVYAADEFYILAEREMPSAEYYGDFLQLENGVGMWALMKKEVEDALADTEETSGAPRKVSLATGEAAYPLIVSVAKLCEEKRAGLECNVY
;
A
#
# COMPACT_ATOMS: atom_id res chain seq x y z
N HIS A 1 1.96 11.62 -28.01
CA HIS A 1 1.73 10.47 -28.91
C HIS A 1 1.28 9.22 -28.12
N GLU A 2 2.02 8.80 -27.09
CA GLU A 2 1.65 7.62 -26.26
C GLU A 2 0.33 7.81 -25.50
N ILE A 3 0.10 8.98 -24.90
CA ILE A 3 -1.14 9.28 -24.18
C ILE A 3 -2.37 9.13 -25.09
N GLU A 4 -2.29 9.65 -26.32
CA GLU A 4 -3.36 9.50 -27.31
C GLU A 4 -3.59 8.04 -27.69
N ARG A 5 -2.52 7.25 -27.76
CA ARG A 5 -2.62 5.81 -28.03
C ARG A 5 -3.32 5.09 -26.89
N ILE A 6 -2.93 5.37 -25.64
CA ILE A 6 -3.55 4.79 -24.42
C ILE A 6 -5.05 5.11 -24.42
N ILE A 7 -5.41 6.39 -24.63
CA ILE A 7 -6.81 6.81 -24.64
C ILE A 7 -7.58 6.12 -25.78
N LYS A 8 -7.04 6.15 -27.01
CA LYS A 8 -7.71 5.55 -28.18
C LYS A 8 -7.91 4.04 -28.05
N MET A 9 -6.95 3.34 -27.45
CA MET A 9 -7.02 1.89 -27.24
C MET A 9 -7.73 1.52 -25.93
N HIS A 10 -8.12 2.51 -25.15
CA HIS A 10 -8.74 2.34 -23.82
C HIS A 10 -7.96 1.38 -22.91
N ILE A 11 -6.62 1.57 -22.86
CA ILE A 11 -5.75 0.75 -22.00
C ILE A 11 -6.01 1.15 -20.55
N SER A 12 -6.55 0.21 -19.76
CA SER A 12 -7.03 0.43 -18.39
C SER A 12 -6.89 -0.86 -17.56
N PRO A 13 -6.55 -0.81 -16.28
CA PRO A 13 -6.16 0.39 -15.53
C PRO A 13 -4.75 0.89 -15.85
N ILE A 14 -4.45 2.14 -15.45
CA ILE A 14 -3.11 2.73 -15.51
C ILE A 14 -2.60 2.99 -14.10
N ASN A 15 -1.40 2.47 -13.80
CA ASN A 15 -0.71 2.75 -12.55
C ASN A 15 0.09 4.06 -12.67
N VAL A 16 -0.12 5.00 -11.76
CA VAL A 16 0.50 6.33 -11.78
C VAL A 16 1.17 6.66 -10.46
N SER A 17 2.48 6.85 -10.47
CA SER A 17 3.22 7.43 -9.34
C SER A 17 2.98 8.93 -9.28
N VAL A 18 2.02 9.34 -8.44
CA VAL A 18 1.59 10.75 -8.29
C VAL A 18 2.48 11.49 -7.31
N HIS A 19 2.69 10.94 -6.13
CA HIS A 19 3.41 11.46 -4.96
C HIS A 19 2.77 12.71 -4.33
N THR A 20 2.36 13.70 -5.13
CA THR A 20 1.62 14.90 -4.73
C THR A 20 0.90 15.51 -5.93
N THR A 21 -0.26 16.12 -5.70
CA THR A 21 -0.98 16.91 -6.72
C THR A 21 -0.54 18.36 -6.76
N ASN A 22 0.37 18.79 -5.86
CA ASN A 22 1.02 20.08 -5.91
C ASN A 22 2.12 20.10 -7.01
N PRO A 23 1.95 20.81 -8.14
CA PRO A 23 2.88 20.73 -9.25
C PRO A 23 4.28 21.25 -8.89
N GLU A 24 4.38 22.26 -8.05
CA GLU A 24 5.66 22.84 -7.62
C GLU A 24 6.41 21.88 -6.70
N LEU A 25 5.71 21.32 -5.70
CA LEU A 25 6.27 20.32 -4.80
C LEU A 25 6.70 19.08 -5.59
N ARG A 26 5.90 18.64 -6.56
CA ARG A 26 6.23 17.49 -7.40
C ARG A 26 7.51 17.73 -8.21
N VAL A 27 7.69 18.93 -8.77
CA VAL A 27 8.94 19.33 -9.47
C VAL A 27 10.14 19.23 -8.51
N LYS A 28 9.98 19.72 -7.26
CA LYS A 28 11.03 19.66 -6.23
C LYS A 28 11.38 18.22 -5.87
N MET A 29 10.39 17.39 -5.53
CA MET A 29 10.58 16.00 -5.12
C MET A 29 11.20 15.13 -6.23
N MET A 30 10.72 15.28 -7.45
CA MET A 30 11.18 14.50 -8.63
C MET A 30 12.46 15.04 -9.25
N LYS A 31 12.95 16.22 -8.81
CA LYS A 31 14.07 16.96 -9.45
C LYS A 31 13.93 17.07 -10.98
N ASN A 32 12.69 17.20 -11.44
CA ASN A 32 12.34 17.25 -12.86
C ASN A 32 11.36 18.41 -13.14
N LYS A 33 11.83 19.41 -13.88
CA LYS A 33 11.06 20.62 -14.24
C LYS A 33 9.73 20.35 -14.97
N ASN A 34 9.58 19.17 -15.55
CA ASN A 34 8.35 18.78 -16.25
C ASN A 34 7.41 17.93 -15.38
N ALA A 35 7.81 17.57 -14.17
CA ALA A 35 7.04 16.66 -13.33
C ALA A 35 5.64 17.19 -12.99
N GLY A 36 5.48 18.52 -12.81
CA GLY A 36 4.17 19.12 -12.55
C GLY A 36 3.18 19.00 -13.72
N LYS A 37 3.68 18.89 -14.96
CA LYS A 37 2.81 18.77 -16.15
C LYS A 37 2.10 17.42 -16.25
N VAL A 38 2.61 16.39 -15.55
CA VAL A 38 2.03 15.03 -15.56
C VAL A 38 0.64 15.03 -14.94
N LEU A 39 0.34 15.93 -14.01
CA LEU A 39 -0.97 16.00 -13.36
C LEU A 39 -2.10 16.23 -14.38
N SER A 40 -1.88 17.05 -15.41
CA SER A 40 -2.87 17.25 -16.48
C SER A 40 -3.12 15.99 -17.33
N ILE A 41 -2.23 15.01 -17.31
CA ILE A 41 -2.40 13.73 -17.99
C ILE A 41 -3.38 12.85 -17.20
N ILE A 42 -3.34 12.91 -15.87
CA ILE A 42 -4.28 12.22 -15.00
C ILE A 42 -5.71 12.69 -15.29
N ASP A 43 -5.92 14.00 -15.39
CA ASP A 43 -7.22 14.58 -15.75
C ASP A 43 -7.72 14.09 -17.12
N ARG A 44 -6.82 13.98 -18.08
CA ARG A 44 -7.15 13.47 -19.43
C ARG A 44 -7.53 12.00 -19.42
N PHE A 45 -6.84 11.17 -18.65
CA PHE A 45 -7.19 9.75 -18.48
C PHE A 45 -8.54 9.61 -17.77
N ASN A 46 -8.76 10.37 -16.70
CA ASN A 46 -10.03 10.40 -16.01
C ASN A 46 -11.18 10.81 -16.94
N ALA A 47 -11.01 11.89 -17.73
CA ALA A 47 -12.02 12.34 -18.69
C ALA A 47 -12.29 11.32 -19.82
N ALA A 48 -11.33 10.44 -20.12
CA ALA A 48 -11.46 9.35 -21.07
C ALA A 48 -12.04 8.06 -20.48
N GLY A 49 -12.42 8.05 -19.20
CA GLY A 49 -12.96 6.87 -18.51
C GLY A 49 -11.92 5.78 -18.21
N ILE A 50 -10.64 6.13 -18.21
CA ILE A 50 -9.56 5.19 -17.91
C ILE A 50 -9.41 5.09 -16.38
N LYS A 51 -9.46 3.88 -15.86
CA LYS A 51 -9.24 3.59 -14.45
C LYS A 51 -7.81 3.87 -14.04
N LEU A 52 -7.63 4.47 -12.87
CA LEU A 52 -6.33 4.91 -12.35
C LEU A 52 -6.04 4.27 -11.00
N ASN A 53 -4.89 3.64 -10.88
CA ASN A 53 -4.30 3.25 -9.62
C ASN A 53 -3.18 4.24 -9.29
N CYS A 54 -3.39 5.05 -8.26
CA CYS A 54 -2.50 6.13 -7.89
C CYS A 54 -1.61 5.72 -6.71
N GLN A 55 -0.31 6.00 -6.80
CA GLN A 55 0.63 5.78 -5.73
C GLN A 55 1.19 7.11 -5.20
N LEU A 56 1.18 7.26 -3.89
CA LEU A 56 1.79 8.36 -3.15
C LEU A 56 2.94 7.82 -2.30
N VAL A 57 4.18 8.00 -2.74
CA VAL A 57 5.35 7.76 -1.87
C VAL A 57 5.47 8.97 -0.95
N LEU A 58 5.26 8.76 0.34
CA LEU A 58 5.26 9.82 1.34
C LEU A 58 6.66 10.00 1.94
N CYS A 59 7.09 11.26 2.00
CA CYS A 59 8.32 11.71 2.62
C CYS A 59 7.98 12.66 3.76
N PRO A 60 8.34 12.36 5.03
CA PRO A 60 8.08 13.24 6.16
C PRO A 60 8.54 14.67 5.91
N GLY A 61 7.67 15.65 6.22
CA GLY A 61 7.96 17.08 6.04
C GLY A 61 7.90 17.58 4.59
N TYR A 62 7.56 16.73 3.63
CA TYR A 62 7.39 17.12 2.22
C TYR A 62 5.95 17.02 1.76
N ASN A 63 5.42 15.82 1.65
CA ASN A 63 4.09 15.54 1.09
C ASN A 63 3.19 14.75 2.03
N ASP A 64 3.49 14.76 3.32
CA ASP A 64 2.64 14.31 4.41
C ASP A 64 1.69 15.42 4.92
N GLY A 65 0.93 15.17 5.96
CA GLY A 65 0.04 16.14 6.59
C GLY A 65 -0.89 16.85 5.59
N ALA A 66 -0.85 18.18 5.56
CA ALA A 66 -1.72 19.02 4.73
C ALA A 66 -1.53 18.78 3.22
N GLU A 67 -0.32 18.47 2.76
CA GLU A 67 -0.08 18.15 1.35
C GLU A 67 -0.65 16.77 0.97
N LEU A 68 -0.64 15.81 1.91
CA LEU A 68 -1.33 14.54 1.73
C LEU A 68 -2.85 14.77 1.63
N GLU A 69 -3.44 15.52 2.54
CA GLU A 69 -4.89 15.85 2.50
C GLU A 69 -5.28 16.53 1.20
N ARG A 70 -4.47 17.47 0.71
CA ARG A 70 -4.66 18.10 -0.59
C ARG A 70 -4.67 17.07 -1.70
N SER A 71 -3.63 16.23 -1.76
CA SER A 71 -3.49 15.21 -2.81
C SER A 71 -4.65 14.22 -2.80
N LEU A 72 -5.08 13.78 -1.63
CA LEU A 72 -6.23 12.88 -1.49
C LEU A 72 -7.54 13.57 -1.88
N THR A 73 -7.72 14.85 -1.54
CA THR A 73 -8.89 15.64 -1.96
C THR A 73 -9.00 15.68 -3.48
N ASP A 74 -7.90 16.01 -4.16
CA ASP A 74 -7.85 16.11 -5.62
C ASP A 74 -8.09 14.74 -6.28
N LEU A 75 -7.43 13.68 -5.79
CA LEU A 75 -7.54 12.33 -6.36
C LEU A 75 -8.90 11.68 -6.09
N CYS A 76 -9.48 11.86 -4.90
CA CYS A 76 -10.82 11.39 -4.58
C CYS A 76 -11.94 12.15 -5.31
N ALA A 77 -11.63 13.26 -5.96
CA ALA A 77 -12.57 13.96 -6.83
C ALA A 77 -12.68 13.29 -8.22
N LEU A 78 -11.68 12.50 -8.62
CA LEU A 78 -11.65 11.81 -9.91
C LEU A 78 -12.60 10.59 -9.87
N GLU A 79 -13.52 10.51 -10.81
CA GLU A 79 -14.51 9.40 -10.86
C GLU A 79 -13.83 8.04 -11.12
N ASN A 80 -12.76 8.04 -11.92
CA ASN A 80 -12.06 6.84 -12.36
C ASN A 80 -10.77 6.55 -11.55
N ALA A 81 -10.52 7.25 -10.43
CA ALA A 81 -9.50 6.84 -9.48
C ALA A 81 -10.01 5.63 -8.69
N GLU A 82 -9.57 4.44 -9.09
CA GLU A 82 -10.06 3.17 -8.54
C GLU A 82 -9.36 2.83 -7.22
N CYS A 83 -8.06 3.11 -7.15
CA CYS A 83 -7.28 2.88 -5.93
C CYS A 83 -6.19 3.94 -5.75
N ILE A 84 -6.01 4.41 -4.51
CA ILE A 84 -4.99 5.37 -4.10
C ILE A 84 -4.22 4.75 -2.93
N ALA A 85 -2.96 4.40 -3.17
CA ALA A 85 -2.08 3.81 -2.17
C ALA A 85 -1.06 4.84 -1.65
N ALA A 86 -0.98 5.00 -0.34
CA ALA A 86 0.09 5.73 0.33
C ALA A 86 1.14 4.73 0.84
N VAL A 87 2.40 4.94 0.48
CA VAL A 87 3.52 4.11 0.91
C VAL A 87 4.61 4.99 1.55
N PRO A 88 5.31 4.55 2.59
CA PRO A 88 6.39 5.33 3.16
C PRO A 88 7.61 5.33 2.23
N VAL A 89 8.41 6.39 2.30
CA VAL A 89 9.69 6.42 1.60
C VAL A 89 10.65 5.42 2.23
N GLY A 90 11.24 4.56 1.41
CA GLY A 90 12.32 3.67 1.82
C GLY A 90 13.65 4.45 1.89
N VAL A 91 14.24 4.56 3.08
CA VAL A 91 15.56 5.18 3.26
C VAL A 91 16.61 4.08 3.30
N THR A 92 17.48 4.05 2.30
CA THR A 92 18.59 3.07 2.20
C THR A 92 19.92 3.66 2.66
N ALA A 93 20.89 2.79 2.99
CA ALA A 93 22.25 3.22 3.37
C ALA A 93 23.04 3.85 2.21
N TYR A 94 22.61 3.62 0.96
CA TYR A 94 23.33 4.09 -0.24
C TYR A 94 22.77 5.42 -0.75
N ARG A 95 22.93 6.50 0.04
CA ARG A 95 22.34 7.81 -0.28
C ARG A 95 23.39 8.92 -0.39
N GLU A 96 24.65 8.61 -0.63
CA GLU A 96 25.69 9.62 -0.81
C GLU A 96 25.34 10.60 -1.93
N GLY A 97 25.40 11.90 -1.62
CA GLY A 97 25.06 12.98 -2.57
C GLY A 97 23.56 13.16 -2.87
N LEU A 98 22.69 12.41 -2.22
CA LEU A 98 21.24 12.61 -2.28
C LEU A 98 20.78 13.48 -1.10
N GLU A 99 19.61 14.10 -1.27
CA GLU A 99 18.95 14.87 -0.21
C GLU A 99 18.62 13.98 0.99
N GLU A 100 18.89 14.47 2.19
CA GLU A 100 18.54 13.77 3.42
C GLU A 100 17.01 13.67 3.53
N LEU A 101 16.52 12.47 3.79
CA LEU A 101 15.12 12.19 4.06
C LEU A 101 15.00 11.54 5.43
N GLU A 102 13.98 11.96 6.15
CA GLU A 102 13.61 11.33 7.41
C GLU A 102 12.74 10.08 7.15
N SER A 103 12.86 9.08 8.02
CA SER A 103 11.95 7.95 8.04
C SER A 103 10.74 8.29 8.91
N PHE A 104 9.60 7.66 8.59
CA PHE A 104 8.44 7.72 9.49
C PHE A 104 8.76 7.03 10.82
N ASN A 105 8.25 7.61 11.90
CA ASN A 105 8.25 7.01 13.22
C ASN A 105 6.81 6.61 13.61
N ARG A 106 6.63 6.06 14.80
CA ARG A 106 5.33 5.58 15.29
C ARG A 106 4.24 6.66 15.23
N GLU A 107 4.54 7.87 15.67
CA GLU A 107 3.58 8.98 15.74
C GLU A 107 3.21 9.49 14.35
N THR A 108 4.22 9.76 13.52
CA THR A 108 4.02 10.28 12.16
C THR A 108 3.36 9.25 11.24
N ALA A 109 3.68 7.96 11.37
CA ALA A 109 3.00 6.88 10.67
C ALA A 109 1.53 6.76 11.10
N GLY A 110 1.26 6.87 12.40
CA GLY A 110 -0.10 6.90 12.93
C GLY A 110 -0.93 8.05 12.38
N ALA A 111 -0.35 9.25 12.29
CA ALA A 111 -1.03 10.42 11.71
C ALA A 111 -1.37 10.22 10.23
N VAL A 112 -0.50 9.55 9.45
CA VAL A 112 -0.80 9.19 8.06
C VAL A 112 -1.99 8.24 7.99
N ILE A 113 -2.03 7.18 8.80
CA ILE A 113 -3.15 6.23 8.84
C ILE A 113 -4.46 6.96 9.14
N ASP A 114 -4.48 7.88 10.12
CA ASP A 114 -5.68 8.64 10.49
C ASP A 114 -6.21 9.49 9.32
N ILE A 115 -5.31 10.07 8.52
CA ILE A 115 -5.69 10.80 7.30
C ILE A 115 -6.25 9.83 6.26
N ILE A 116 -5.55 8.73 5.99
CA ILE A 116 -5.94 7.72 5.00
C ILE A 116 -7.32 7.12 5.32
N ASP A 117 -7.57 6.76 6.58
CA ASP A 117 -8.84 6.19 7.01
C ASP A 117 -10.00 7.15 6.80
N ARG A 118 -9.82 8.42 7.13
CA ARG A 118 -10.84 9.46 6.92
C ARG A 118 -11.20 9.62 5.44
N PHE A 119 -10.22 9.60 4.54
CA PHE A 119 -10.46 9.66 3.09
C PHE A 119 -10.97 8.35 2.52
N GLY A 120 -10.58 7.21 3.08
CA GLY A 120 -11.14 5.90 2.76
C GLY A 120 -12.63 5.83 3.07
N ASP A 121 -13.02 6.23 4.28
CA ASP A 121 -14.43 6.29 4.70
C ASP A 121 -15.24 7.30 3.87
N PHE A 122 -14.62 8.42 3.47
CA PHE A 122 -15.25 9.37 2.56
C PHE A 122 -15.50 8.74 1.19
N SER A 123 -14.52 8.03 0.62
CA SER A 123 -14.67 7.40 -0.69
C SER A 123 -15.72 6.29 -0.65
N GLU A 124 -15.77 5.50 0.40
CA GLU A 124 -16.75 4.44 0.60
C GLU A 124 -18.18 5.00 0.67
N LYS A 125 -18.38 6.09 1.41
CA LYS A 125 -19.70 6.77 1.46
C LYS A 125 -20.11 7.37 0.13
N LYS A 126 -19.17 7.89 -0.65
CA LYS A 126 -19.43 8.59 -1.91
C LYS A 126 -19.63 7.64 -3.09
N TYR A 127 -18.84 6.58 -3.16
CA TYR A 127 -18.75 5.70 -4.32
C TYR A 127 -19.26 4.26 -4.06
N GLY A 128 -19.48 3.91 -2.80
CA GLY A 128 -19.86 2.56 -2.38
C GLY A 128 -18.69 1.60 -2.17
N ASP A 129 -17.45 2.07 -2.38
CA ASP A 129 -16.22 1.31 -2.22
C ASP A 129 -15.10 2.18 -1.63
N ARG A 130 -14.26 1.56 -0.80
CA ARG A 130 -13.06 2.20 -0.26
C ARG A 130 -12.01 2.27 -1.37
N ARG A 131 -11.43 3.45 -1.56
CA ARG A 131 -10.44 3.71 -2.61
C ARG A 131 -9.08 4.15 -2.09
N VAL A 132 -8.95 4.46 -0.80
CA VAL A 132 -7.73 5.03 -0.22
C VAL A 132 -7.20 4.09 0.85
N TYR A 133 -5.92 3.71 0.71
CA TYR A 133 -5.27 2.71 1.55
C TYR A 133 -3.85 3.13 1.94
N ALA A 134 -3.46 2.82 3.16
CA ALA A 134 -2.07 2.87 3.60
C ALA A 134 -1.39 1.51 3.37
N ALA A 135 -0.11 1.52 3.00
CA ALA A 135 0.69 0.31 2.94
C ALA A 135 0.85 -0.32 4.33
N ASP A 136 1.01 -1.64 4.37
CA ASP A 136 1.18 -2.42 5.60
C ASP A 136 2.32 -1.89 6.47
N GLU A 137 3.37 -1.35 5.86
CA GLU A 137 4.51 -0.77 6.56
C GLU A 137 4.11 0.40 7.47
N PHE A 138 3.09 1.21 7.13
CA PHE A 138 2.60 2.25 8.02
C PHE A 138 1.99 1.68 9.30
N TYR A 139 1.25 0.57 9.21
CA TYR A 139 0.68 -0.09 10.38
C TYR A 139 1.77 -0.70 11.26
N ILE A 140 2.81 -1.30 10.65
CA ILE A 140 3.98 -1.83 11.38
C ILE A 140 4.70 -0.71 12.11
N LEU A 141 5.02 0.39 11.44
CA LEU A 141 5.71 1.55 12.02
C LEU A 141 4.90 2.22 13.13
N ALA A 142 3.59 2.30 12.96
CA ALA A 142 2.67 2.88 13.94
C ALA A 142 2.36 1.94 15.12
N GLU A 143 2.81 0.68 15.07
CA GLU A 143 2.44 -0.39 16.01
C GLU A 143 0.91 -0.52 16.14
N ARG A 144 0.19 -0.38 15.02
CA ARG A 144 -1.26 -0.55 14.94
C ARG A 144 -1.62 -1.92 14.41
N GLU A 145 -2.80 -2.40 14.79
CA GLU A 145 -3.36 -3.64 14.26
C GLU A 145 -3.57 -3.53 12.74
N MET A 146 -3.20 -4.62 12.02
CA MET A 146 -3.45 -4.71 10.58
C MET A 146 -4.94 -4.83 10.32
N PRO A 147 -5.48 -4.10 9.35
CA PRO A 147 -6.85 -4.31 8.90
C PRO A 147 -7.10 -5.73 8.40
N SER A 148 -8.35 -6.18 8.47
CA SER A 148 -8.75 -7.48 7.94
C SER A 148 -8.75 -7.52 6.41
N ALA A 149 -8.85 -8.71 5.83
CA ALA A 149 -8.87 -8.88 4.37
C ALA A 149 -10.03 -8.12 3.70
N GLU A 150 -11.18 -8.04 4.38
CA GLU A 150 -12.37 -7.33 3.88
C GLU A 150 -12.14 -5.84 3.70
N TYR A 151 -11.26 -5.21 4.50
CA TYR A 151 -10.91 -3.80 4.38
C TYR A 151 -10.26 -3.48 3.03
N TYR A 152 -9.52 -4.42 2.44
CA TYR A 152 -8.76 -4.20 1.20
C TYR A 152 -9.52 -4.56 -0.08
N GLY A 153 -10.72 -5.14 0.01
CA GLY A 153 -11.53 -5.54 -1.15
C GLY A 153 -10.77 -6.45 -2.12
N ASP A 154 -10.58 -5.97 -3.35
CA ASP A 154 -9.92 -6.75 -4.43
C ASP A 154 -8.38 -6.70 -4.39
N PHE A 155 -7.76 -6.14 -3.36
CA PHE A 155 -6.30 -6.06 -3.20
C PHE A 155 -5.57 -5.44 -4.40
N LEU A 156 -6.07 -4.34 -4.93
CA LEU A 156 -5.64 -3.73 -6.19
C LEU A 156 -4.19 -3.20 -6.20
N GLN A 157 -3.50 -3.15 -5.05
CA GLN A 157 -2.15 -2.59 -4.94
C GLN A 157 -1.20 -3.45 -4.10
N LEU A 158 -1.30 -4.77 -4.21
CA LEU A 158 -0.40 -5.70 -3.52
C LEU A 158 1.08 -5.43 -3.82
N GLU A 159 1.42 -5.09 -5.06
CA GLU A 159 2.78 -4.75 -5.48
C GLU A 159 3.34 -3.51 -4.77
N ASN A 160 2.48 -2.68 -4.21
CA ASN A 160 2.84 -1.51 -3.40
C ASN A 160 2.81 -1.80 -1.88
N GLY A 161 2.70 -3.07 -1.49
CA GLY A 161 2.68 -3.48 -0.09
C GLY A 161 1.39 -3.13 0.65
N VAL A 162 0.26 -3.06 -0.07
CA VAL A 162 -1.07 -2.76 0.50
C VAL A 162 -1.86 -4.06 0.66
N GLY A 163 -2.08 -4.48 1.91
CA GLY A 163 -2.87 -5.66 2.24
C GLY A 163 -2.17 -7.00 2.06
N MET A 164 -0.86 -7.03 1.82
CA MET A 164 -0.11 -8.28 1.67
C MET A 164 -0.19 -9.14 2.93
N TRP A 165 -0.10 -8.52 4.09
CA TRP A 165 -0.22 -9.20 5.39
C TRP A 165 -1.60 -9.83 5.57
N ALA A 166 -2.66 -9.07 5.31
CA ALA A 166 -4.03 -9.56 5.45
C ALA A 166 -4.35 -10.69 4.45
N LEU A 167 -3.90 -10.57 3.21
CA LEU A 167 -4.08 -11.59 2.20
C LEU A 167 -3.36 -12.89 2.58
N MET A 168 -2.07 -12.82 2.96
CA MET A 168 -1.31 -13.99 3.37
C MET A 168 -1.94 -14.70 4.56
N LYS A 169 -2.39 -13.95 5.57
CA LYS A 169 -3.07 -14.53 6.73
C LYS A 169 -4.36 -15.25 6.30
N LYS A 170 -5.18 -14.60 5.50
CA LYS A 170 -6.42 -15.18 4.96
C LYS A 170 -6.16 -16.46 4.16
N GLU A 171 -5.21 -16.44 3.22
CA GLU A 171 -4.89 -17.61 2.41
C GLU A 171 -4.40 -18.80 3.25
N VAL A 172 -3.61 -18.54 4.30
CA VAL A 172 -3.16 -19.58 5.23
C VAL A 172 -4.33 -20.14 6.03
N GLU A 173 -5.19 -19.28 6.59
CA GLU A 173 -6.38 -19.69 7.33
C GLU A 173 -7.32 -20.53 6.45
N ASP A 174 -7.59 -20.10 5.21
CA ASP A 174 -8.41 -20.83 4.25
C ASP A 174 -7.79 -22.20 3.90
N ALA A 175 -6.48 -22.25 3.63
CA ALA A 175 -5.79 -23.51 3.32
C ALA A 175 -5.79 -24.48 4.52
N LEU A 176 -5.65 -23.97 5.73
CA LEU A 176 -5.70 -24.80 6.96
C LEU A 176 -7.11 -25.26 7.29
N ALA A 177 -8.14 -24.48 6.95
CA ALA A 177 -9.55 -24.87 7.15
C ALA A 177 -9.90 -26.09 6.28
N ASP A 178 -9.40 -26.15 5.06
CA ASP A 178 -9.62 -27.27 4.12
C ASP A 178 -8.72 -28.49 4.39
N THR A 179 -7.76 -28.36 5.32
CA THR A 179 -6.82 -29.43 5.67
C THR A 179 -7.33 -30.20 6.89
N GLU A 180 -7.44 -31.53 6.81
CA GLU A 180 -7.71 -32.37 7.96
C GLU A 180 -6.55 -32.32 8.96
N GLU A 181 -6.88 -32.42 10.25
CA GLU A 181 -5.83 -32.57 11.27
C GLU A 181 -5.01 -33.83 11.00
N THR A 182 -3.73 -33.65 10.77
CA THR A 182 -2.82 -34.76 10.46
C THR A 182 -1.88 -35.04 11.61
N SER A 183 -1.78 -36.31 11.99
CA SER A 183 -0.69 -36.80 12.82
C SER A 183 0.34 -37.50 11.96
N GLY A 184 1.61 -37.16 12.12
CA GLY A 184 2.70 -37.76 11.36
C GLY A 184 3.99 -37.80 12.18
N ALA A 185 5.06 -38.34 11.58
CA ALA A 185 6.37 -38.28 12.21
C ALA A 185 6.72 -36.84 12.59
N PRO A 186 7.36 -36.60 13.74
CA PRO A 186 7.80 -35.27 14.14
C PRO A 186 8.62 -34.60 13.06
N ARG A 187 8.31 -33.32 12.76
CA ARG A 187 9.00 -32.54 11.74
C ARG A 187 9.38 -31.17 12.27
N LYS A 188 10.64 -30.78 12.04
CA LYS A 188 11.12 -29.43 12.32
C LYS A 188 11.25 -28.66 11.02
N VAL A 189 10.74 -27.43 11.00
CA VAL A 189 10.80 -26.51 9.87
C VAL A 189 11.45 -25.22 10.33
N SER A 190 12.41 -24.72 9.56
CA SER A 190 13.03 -23.40 9.76
C SER A 190 12.51 -22.44 8.72
N LEU A 191 11.97 -21.33 9.16
CA LEU A 191 11.43 -20.26 8.33
C LEU A 191 12.33 -19.03 8.49
N ALA A 192 12.87 -18.51 7.38
CA ALA A 192 13.65 -17.29 7.37
C ALA A 192 12.81 -16.15 6.78
N THR A 193 12.81 -14.99 7.43
CA THR A 193 12.03 -13.83 6.98
C THR A 193 12.76 -12.52 7.28
N GLY A 194 12.25 -11.41 6.71
CA GLY A 194 12.69 -10.08 7.09
C GLY A 194 12.05 -9.62 8.39
N GLU A 195 12.70 -8.68 9.08
CA GLU A 195 12.26 -8.15 10.38
C GLU A 195 10.80 -7.68 10.37
N ALA A 196 10.39 -6.95 9.33
CA ALA A 196 9.04 -6.42 9.21
C ALA A 196 7.96 -7.52 9.13
N ALA A 197 8.25 -8.66 8.49
CA ALA A 197 7.30 -9.77 8.35
C ALA A 197 7.40 -10.80 9.50
N TYR A 198 8.39 -10.68 10.38
CA TYR A 198 8.63 -11.65 11.46
C TYR A 198 7.39 -11.93 12.32
N PRO A 199 6.63 -10.93 12.83
CA PRO A 199 5.45 -11.20 13.63
C PRO A 199 4.36 -11.97 12.89
N LEU A 200 4.18 -11.69 11.58
CA LEU A 200 3.25 -12.42 10.73
C LEU A 200 3.66 -13.89 10.59
N ILE A 201 4.93 -14.14 10.24
CA ILE A 201 5.43 -15.50 10.04
C ILE A 201 5.38 -16.31 11.33
N VAL A 202 5.64 -15.69 12.48
CA VAL A 202 5.44 -16.34 13.79
C VAL A 202 3.98 -16.72 14.01
N SER A 203 3.03 -15.86 13.66
CA SER A 203 1.59 -16.18 13.80
C SER A 203 1.16 -17.31 12.87
N VAL A 204 1.63 -17.31 11.64
CA VAL A 204 1.39 -18.36 10.65
C VAL A 204 2.00 -19.70 11.11
N ALA A 205 3.23 -19.69 11.62
CA ALA A 205 3.89 -20.87 12.15
C ALA A 205 3.06 -21.53 13.26
N LYS A 206 2.53 -20.74 14.20
CA LYS A 206 1.67 -21.24 15.28
C LYS A 206 0.39 -21.88 14.75
N LEU A 207 -0.29 -21.25 13.80
CA LEU A 207 -1.48 -21.83 13.16
C LEU A 207 -1.18 -23.20 12.52
N CYS A 208 -0.03 -23.33 11.87
CA CYS A 208 0.41 -24.59 11.27
C CYS A 208 0.73 -25.66 12.34
N GLU A 209 1.38 -25.28 13.44
CA GLU A 209 1.68 -26.20 14.57
C GLU A 209 0.42 -26.69 15.24
N GLU A 210 -0.59 -25.83 15.45
CA GLU A 210 -1.89 -26.19 16.00
C GLU A 210 -2.63 -27.21 15.13
N LYS A 211 -2.50 -27.05 13.81
CA LYS A 211 -3.19 -27.93 12.82
C LYS A 211 -2.49 -29.27 12.62
N ARG A 212 -1.19 -29.36 12.90
CA ARG A 212 -0.40 -30.58 12.70
C ARG A 212 0.37 -31.00 13.95
N ALA A 213 -0.05 -32.08 14.58
CA ALA A 213 0.67 -32.66 15.73
C ALA A 213 2.11 -33.09 15.34
N GLY A 214 3.08 -32.68 16.15
CA GLY A 214 4.50 -33.00 15.94
C GLY A 214 5.23 -32.08 14.93
N LEU A 215 4.61 -31.03 14.46
CA LEU A 215 5.28 -29.94 13.74
C LEU A 215 5.88 -28.95 14.73
N GLU A 216 7.14 -28.58 14.52
CA GLU A 216 7.86 -27.53 15.25
C GLU A 216 8.43 -26.53 14.22
N CYS A 217 8.01 -25.27 14.30
CA CYS A 217 8.46 -24.22 13.41
C CYS A 217 9.40 -23.25 14.15
N ASN A 218 10.58 -23.02 13.59
CA ASN A 218 11.52 -22.01 14.09
C ASN A 218 11.59 -20.86 13.08
N VAL A 219 11.30 -19.64 13.52
CA VAL A 219 11.30 -18.43 12.68
C VAL A 219 12.55 -17.62 13.00
N TYR A 220 13.27 -17.19 11.97
CA TYR A 220 14.53 -16.44 12.03
C TYR A 220 14.47 -15.18 11.18
#